data_0bf41e695f1a14a7c6941ee3c65b1f20
#
_entry.id   0bf41e695f1a14a7c6941ee3c65b1f20
#
_cell.length_a   1.000
_cell.length_b   1.000
_cell.length_c   1.000
_cell.angle_alpha   90.00
_cell.angle_beta   90.00
_cell.angle_gamma   90.00
#
_symmetry.space_group_name_H-M   'P 1'
#
loop_
_entity.id
_entity.type
_entity.pdbx_description
1 polymer ?
#
loop_
_entity_poly.entity_id
_entity_poly.type
_entity_poly.pdbx_seq_one_letter_code
_entity_poly.pdbx_strand_id
1 'polypeptide(L)'
;SYYQQVGRAGRGVERAEVVLLPGNEDRAIWEWFGSQGFPPEDQVREVLAGLDKQRETGAGPMSTAALETVTSLRRTRLESMLKVLDVDGAVRRVRGGWESTGLPWSYDTERYARVDAARRTEQEAMVAYERLGSAPASADAGPPCRMAFLRSVLDDPHLQRGWRCGACDLCGGLDLPDAPDEQHVGAARQVLERTGVELRARRQWPTGMERLGLSRFKGRIGAGRQAATGL
;
A
#
# COMPACT_ATOMS: atom_id res chain seq x y z
N SER A 1 -4.38 -4.24 -9.29
CA SER A 1 -5.83 -4.15 -9.13
C SER A 1 -6.46 -5.50 -8.83
N TYR A 2 -7.65 -5.53 -8.23
CA TYR A 2 -8.39 -6.75 -7.89
C TYR A 2 -8.66 -7.64 -9.14
N TYR A 3 -9.04 -7.02 -10.24
CA TYR A 3 -9.26 -7.74 -11.51
C TYR A 3 -8.02 -8.54 -11.97
N GLN A 4 -6.83 -8.01 -11.80
CA GLN A 4 -5.60 -8.73 -12.15
C GLN A 4 -5.35 -9.95 -11.23
N GLN A 5 -5.81 -9.91 -9.98
CA GLN A 5 -5.75 -11.06 -9.09
C GLN A 5 -6.74 -12.14 -9.52
N VAL A 6 -7.99 -11.74 -9.78
CA VAL A 6 -9.03 -12.66 -10.30
C VAL A 6 -8.59 -13.32 -11.60
N GLY A 7 -8.02 -12.57 -12.52
CA GLY A 7 -7.55 -13.06 -13.82
C GLY A 7 -6.33 -14.01 -13.78
N ARG A 8 -5.76 -14.24 -12.60
CA ARG A 8 -4.71 -15.26 -12.40
C ARG A 8 -5.25 -16.63 -12.05
N ALA A 9 -6.50 -16.71 -11.59
CA ALA A 9 -7.16 -17.98 -11.26
C ALA A 9 -7.46 -18.78 -12.53
N GLY A 10 -7.49 -20.09 -12.44
CA GLY A 10 -7.88 -20.98 -13.53
C GLY A 10 -6.82 -21.24 -14.60
N ARG A 11 -5.60 -20.73 -14.45
CA ARG A 11 -4.51 -21.00 -15.40
C ARG A 11 -3.97 -22.41 -15.20
N GLY A 12 -4.37 -23.34 -16.07
CA GLY A 12 -3.89 -24.73 -16.03
C GLY A 12 -4.73 -25.68 -15.16
N VAL A 13 -5.93 -25.26 -14.74
CA VAL A 13 -6.92 -26.10 -14.06
C VAL A 13 -8.28 -25.90 -14.71
N GLU A 14 -9.13 -26.93 -14.67
CA GLU A 14 -10.46 -26.86 -15.29
C GLU A 14 -11.40 -25.90 -14.57
N ARG A 15 -11.25 -25.78 -13.24
CA ARG A 15 -12.06 -24.88 -12.40
C ARG A 15 -11.20 -24.18 -11.36
N ALA A 16 -11.46 -22.90 -11.15
CA ALA A 16 -10.91 -22.13 -10.06
C ALA A 16 -11.98 -21.22 -9.45
N GLU A 17 -11.99 -21.14 -8.13
CA GLU A 17 -12.90 -20.30 -7.38
C GLU A 17 -12.11 -19.12 -6.81
N VAL A 18 -12.68 -17.92 -6.91
CA VAL A 18 -12.09 -16.69 -6.36
C VAL A 18 -13.07 -16.11 -5.37
N VAL A 19 -12.63 -16.01 -4.13
CA VAL A 19 -13.43 -15.49 -3.03
C VAL A 19 -12.77 -14.20 -2.51
N LEU A 20 -13.55 -13.13 -2.40
CA LEU A 20 -13.14 -11.89 -1.73
C LEU A 20 -13.62 -11.94 -0.28
N LEU A 21 -12.71 -11.77 0.65
CA LEU A 21 -12.98 -11.63 2.08
C LEU A 21 -12.69 -10.19 2.50
N PRO A 22 -13.67 -9.28 2.47
CA PRO A 22 -13.44 -7.90 2.86
C PRO A 22 -13.19 -7.79 4.37
N GLY A 23 -12.18 -7.00 4.75
CA GLY A 23 -11.85 -6.69 6.14
C GLY A 23 -12.48 -5.37 6.59
N ASN A 24 -12.85 -5.27 7.86
CA ASN A 24 -13.32 -4.01 8.43
C ASN A 24 -12.26 -2.90 8.38
N GLU A 25 -10.98 -3.27 8.33
CA GLU A 25 -9.83 -2.37 8.32
C GLU A 25 -9.43 -1.92 6.91
N ASP A 26 -9.97 -2.53 5.86
CA ASP A 26 -9.57 -2.25 4.46
C ASP A 26 -9.72 -0.77 4.12
N ARG A 27 -10.80 -0.12 4.59
CA ARG A 27 -10.99 1.32 4.39
C ARG A 27 -9.89 2.15 5.02
N ALA A 28 -9.49 1.85 6.27
CA ALA A 28 -8.40 2.56 6.95
C ALA A 28 -7.06 2.35 6.24
N ILE A 29 -6.83 1.15 5.71
CA ILE A 29 -5.65 0.82 4.90
C ILE A 29 -5.65 1.63 3.60
N TRP A 30 -6.77 1.74 2.90
CA TRP A 30 -6.90 2.54 1.68
C TRP A 30 -6.72 4.04 1.94
N GLU A 31 -7.29 4.56 3.03
CA GLU A 31 -7.09 5.95 3.46
C GLU A 31 -5.62 6.23 3.76
N TRP A 32 -4.94 5.30 4.45
CA TRP A 32 -3.51 5.40 4.69
C TRP A 32 -2.71 5.42 3.39
N PHE A 33 -2.98 4.51 2.45
CA PHE A 33 -2.33 4.53 1.13
C PHE A 33 -2.65 5.80 0.34
N GLY A 34 -3.88 6.32 0.44
CA GLY A 34 -4.27 7.60 -0.14
C GLY A 34 -3.43 8.77 0.41
N SER A 35 -3.19 8.76 1.73
CA SER A 35 -2.36 9.77 2.39
C SER A 35 -0.88 9.75 1.98
N GLN A 36 -0.41 8.65 1.35
CA GLN A 36 0.93 8.50 0.80
C GLN A 36 1.08 9.07 -0.63
N GLY A 37 0.14 9.90 -1.08
CA GLY A 37 0.21 10.62 -2.34
C GLY A 37 1.44 11.54 -2.44
N PHE A 38 1.50 12.31 -3.53
CA PHE A 38 2.57 13.29 -3.70
C PHE A 38 2.54 14.30 -2.53
N PRO A 39 3.70 14.69 -1.96
CA PRO A 39 3.73 15.60 -0.82
C PRO A 39 3.10 16.95 -1.10
N PRO A 40 2.58 17.66 -0.08
CA PRO A 40 2.10 19.02 -0.21
C PRO A 40 3.18 19.96 -0.72
N GLU A 41 2.77 21.05 -1.36
CA GLU A 41 3.64 21.99 -2.03
C GLU A 41 4.73 22.58 -1.11
N ASP A 42 4.39 22.90 0.14
CA ASP A 42 5.31 23.42 1.14
C ASP A 42 6.49 22.47 1.39
N GLN A 43 6.22 21.19 1.56
CA GLN A 43 7.25 20.16 1.76
C GLN A 43 8.14 19.98 0.52
N VAL A 44 7.55 20.07 -0.68
CA VAL A 44 8.32 20.02 -1.93
C VAL A 44 9.23 21.24 -2.05
N ARG A 45 8.72 22.42 -1.74
CA ARG A 45 9.50 23.66 -1.77
C ARG A 45 10.65 23.67 -0.77
N GLU A 46 10.47 23.10 0.43
CA GLU A 46 11.57 22.92 1.40
C GLU A 46 12.72 22.13 0.80
N VAL A 47 12.44 21.02 0.14
CA VAL A 47 13.47 20.16 -0.47
C VAL A 47 14.13 20.86 -1.66
N LEU A 48 13.37 21.52 -2.52
CA LEU A 48 13.91 22.29 -3.65
C LEU A 48 14.80 23.44 -3.17
N ALA A 49 14.37 24.21 -2.17
CA ALA A 49 15.17 25.29 -1.59
C ALA A 49 16.48 24.77 -1.00
N GLY A 50 16.47 23.60 -0.34
CA GLY A 50 17.69 22.96 0.16
C GLY A 50 18.67 22.60 -0.96
N LEU A 51 18.18 22.05 -2.06
CA LEU A 51 18.97 21.70 -3.24
C LEU A 51 19.48 22.96 -4.00
N ASP A 52 18.65 23.99 -4.12
CA ASP A 52 19.02 25.25 -4.75
C ASP A 52 20.16 25.94 -3.98
N LYS A 53 20.06 25.98 -2.66
CA LYS A 53 21.12 26.52 -1.80
C LYS A 53 22.44 25.78 -1.99
N GLN A 54 22.43 24.45 -2.11
CA GLN A 54 23.64 23.66 -2.39
C GLN A 54 24.24 24.00 -3.75
N ARG A 55 23.40 24.17 -4.77
CA ARG A 55 23.82 24.57 -6.12
C ARG A 55 24.46 25.96 -6.10
N GLU A 56 23.85 26.93 -5.43
CA GLU A 56 24.36 28.32 -5.32
C GLU A 56 25.69 28.40 -4.59
N THR A 57 25.87 27.60 -3.56
CA THR A 57 27.13 27.58 -2.78
C THR A 57 28.21 26.69 -3.40
N GLY A 58 27.89 25.92 -4.45
CA GLY A 58 28.83 24.99 -5.07
C GLY A 58 29.20 23.81 -4.17
N ALA A 59 28.39 23.50 -3.14
CA ALA A 59 28.66 22.44 -2.17
C ALA A 59 28.45 21.02 -2.69
N GLY A 60 27.96 20.88 -3.95
CA GLY A 60 27.75 19.61 -4.61
C GLY A 60 26.41 18.94 -4.26
N PRO A 61 26.20 17.70 -4.75
CA PRO A 61 24.92 17.01 -4.60
C PRO A 61 24.62 16.61 -3.15
N MET A 62 23.34 16.62 -2.77
CA MET A 62 22.88 16.15 -1.47
C MET A 62 22.48 14.67 -1.52
N SER A 63 23.00 13.88 -0.59
CA SER A 63 22.50 12.50 -0.40
C SER A 63 21.05 12.52 0.11
N THR A 64 20.30 11.44 -0.12
CA THR A 64 18.94 11.29 0.44
C THR A 64 18.94 11.45 1.96
N ALA A 65 19.96 10.92 2.64
CA ALA A 65 20.09 11.07 4.09
C ALA A 65 20.31 12.54 4.53
N ALA A 66 21.04 13.34 3.76
CA ALA A 66 21.18 14.77 4.02
C ALA A 66 19.86 15.51 3.77
N LEU A 67 19.11 15.15 2.72
CA LEU A 67 17.79 15.71 2.45
C LEU A 67 16.78 15.40 3.55
N GLU A 68 16.84 14.22 4.18
CA GLU A 68 16.00 13.87 5.33
C GLU A 68 16.18 14.82 6.53
N THR A 69 17.31 15.53 6.62
CA THR A 69 17.54 16.49 7.70
C THR A 69 16.94 17.87 7.44
N VAL A 70 16.57 18.18 6.20
CA VAL A 70 16.00 19.48 5.79
C VAL A 70 14.51 19.40 5.50
N THR A 71 13.87 18.25 5.71
CA THR A 71 12.43 18.05 5.51
C THR A 71 11.86 17.11 6.57
N SER A 72 10.56 17.20 6.81
CA SER A 72 9.81 16.27 7.66
C SER A 72 9.44 14.95 6.95
N LEU A 73 9.77 14.81 5.66
CA LEU A 73 9.43 13.63 4.87
C LEU A 73 10.28 12.42 5.27
N ARG A 74 9.62 11.27 5.45
CA ARG A 74 10.30 9.99 5.60
C ARG A 74 10.96 9.58 4.27
N ARG A 75 12.05 8.84 4.36
CA ARG A 75 12.89 8.42 3.25
C ARG A 75 12.14 7.91 2.03
N THR A 76 11.22 6.96 2.22
CA THR A 76 10.45 6.37 1.10
C THR A 76 9.63 7.42 0.35
N ARG A 77 8.98 8.34 1.08
CA ARG A 77 8.17 9.39 0.48
C ARG A 77 9.04 10.43 -0.21
N LEU A 78 10.17 10.79 0.41
CA LEU A 78 11.17 11.67 -0.17
C LEU A 78 11.75 11.11 -1.48
N GLU A 79 12.16 9.83 -1.50
CA GLU A 79 12.68 9.18 -2.71
C GLU A 79 11.64 9.11 -3.83
N SER A 80 10.36 8.87 -3.49
CA SER A 80 9.28 8.87 -4.47
C SER A 80 9.03 10.26 -5.06
N MET A 81 9.05 11.29 -4.21
CA MET A 81 8.93 12.69 -4.63
C MET A 81 10.09 13.10 -5.55
N LEU A 82 11.32 12.80 -5.15
CA LEU A 82 12.52 13.15 -5.94
C LEU A 82 12.50 12.53 -7.34
N LYS A 83 11.97 11.31 -7.49
CA LYS A 83 11.79 10.67 -8.80
C LYS A 83 10.79 11.42 -9.69
N VAL A 84 9.72 11.94 -9.10
CA VAL A 84 8.76 12.77 -9.84
C VAL A 84 9.39 14.09 -10.25
N LEU A 85 10.10 14.74 -9.34
CA LEU A 85 10.81 15.99 -9.63
C LEU A 85 11.93 15.83 -10.66
N ASP A 86 12.57 14.65 -10.73
CA ASP A 86 13.56 14.31 -11.75
C ASP A 86 12.91 14.21 -13.15
N VAL A 87 11.75 13.55 -13.22
CA VAL A 87 10.95 13.49 -14.46
C VAL A 87 10.44 14.87 -14.87
N ASP A 88 10.02 15.68 -13.91
CA ASP A 88 9.58 17.07 -14.16
C ASP A 88 10.77 18.01 -14.49
N GLY A 89 12.02 17.54 -14.35
CA GLY A 89 13.23 18.30 -14.68
C GLY A 89 13.67 19.31 -13.62
N ALA A 90 13.04 19.36 -12.44
CA ALA A 90 13.40 20.28 -11.36
C ALA A 90 14.67 19.86 -10.63
N VAL A 91 14.89 18.57 -10.50
CA VAL A 91 16.09 17.98 -9.88
C VAL A 91 16.70 16.94 -10.82
N ARG A 92 17.91 16.53 -10.52
CA ARG A 92 18.62 15.48 -11.28
C ARG A 92 19.36 14.56 -10.32
N ARG A 93 19.23 13.23 -10.57
CA ARG A 93 20.05 12.27 -9.85
C ARG A 93 21.46 12.21 -10.43
N VAL A 94 22.46 12.34 -9.56
CA VAL A 94 23.89 12.29 -9.92
C VAL A 94 24.65 11.35 -8.98
N ARG A 95 25.94 11.12 -9.29
CA ARG A 95 26.81 10.38 -8.38
C ARG A 95 26.94 11.15 -7.05
N GLY A 96 26.55 10.54 -5.96
CA GLY A 96 26.57 11.13 -4.61
C GLY A 96 25.23 11.63 -4.11
N GLY A 97 24.20 11.76 -4.97
CA GLY A 97 22.88 12.20 -4.49
C GLY A 97 22.04 12.88 -5.55
N TRP A 98 21.44 14.00 -5.16
CA TRP A 98 20.52 14.80 -5.94
C TRP A 98 21.01 16.23 -6.04
N GLU A 99 20.78 16.88 -7.14
CA GLU A 99 21.07 18.29 -7.34
C GLU A 99 19.90 19.02 -8.00
N SER A 100 19.74 20.30 -7.72
CA SER A 100 18.80 21.15 -8.43
C SER A 100 19.31 21.42 -9.84
N THR A 101 18.42 21.40 -10.83
CA THR A 101 18.72 21.82 -12.20
C THR A 101 18.71 23.34 -12.35
N GLY A 102 18.08 24.06 -11.40
CA GLY A 102 17.84 25.51 -11.49
C GLY A 102 16.71 25.89 -12.45
N LEU A 103 16.03 24.92 -13.03
CA LEU A 103 14.85 25.19 -13.86
C LEU A 103 13.65 25.54 -12.97
N PRO A 104 12.81 26.48 -13.41
CA PRO A 104 11.60 26.81 -12.65
C PRO A 104 10.66 25.62 -12.57
N TRP A 105 10.12 25.36 -11.40
CA TRP A 105 9.15 24.32 -11.15
C TRP A 105 7.90 24.89 -10.48
N SER A 106 6.74 24.40 -10.89
CA SER A 106 5.45 24.76 -10.30
C SER A 106 4.72 23.51 -9.82
N TYR A 107 4.03 23.66 -8.70
CA TYR A 107 3.19 22.56 -8.17
C TYR A 107 1.95 22.38 -9.05
N ASP A 108 1.83 21.24 -9.72
CA ASP A 108 0.68 20.91 -10.56
C ASP A 108 -0.46 20.33 -9.71
N THR A 109 -1.20 21.24 -9.06
CA THR A 109 -2.35 20.88 -8.20
C THR A 109 -3.39 20.05 -8.94
N GLU A 110 -3.65 20.34 -10.21
CA GLU A 110 -4.65 19.61 -10.98
C GLU A 110 -4.23 18.18 -11.29
N ARG A 111 -2.94 17.98 -11.63
CA ARG A 111 -2.36 16.65 -11.86
C ARG A 111 -2.51 15.77 -10.62
N TYR A 112 -2.12 16.28 -9.46
CA TYR A 112 -2.18 15.51 -8.22
C TYR A 112 -3.62 15.27 -7.75
N ALA A 113 -4.51 16.27 -7.89
CA ALA A 113 -5.94 16.11 -7.60
C ALA A 113 -6.60 15.05 -8.50
N ARG A 114 -6.23 14.97 -9.79
CA ARG A 114 -6.74 13.91 -10.69
C ARG A 114 -6.29 12.52 -10.26
N VAL A 115 -5.03 12.36 -9.82
CA VAL A 115 -4.52 11.08 -9.33
C VAL A 115 -5.28 10.64 -8.07
N ASP A 116 -5.51 11.56 -7.14
CA ASP A 116 -6.24 11.27 -5.92
C ASP A 116 -7.74 10.99 -6.18
N ALA A 117 -8.35 11.69 -7.13
CA ALA A 117 -9.71 11.41 -7.57
C ALA A 117 -9.83 10.02 -8.20
N ALA A 118 -8.91 9.64 -9.07
CA ALA A 118 -8.89 8.31 -9.69
C ALA A 118 -8.77 7.19 -8.62
N ARG A 119 -7.90 7.37 -7.64
CA ARG A 119 -7.77 6.42 -6.51
C ARG A 119 -9.07 6.29 -5.71
N ARG A 120 -9.74 7.41 -5.41
CA ARG A 120 -11.03 7.39 -4.71
C ARG A 120 -12.09 6.64 -5.51
N THR A 121 -12.18 6.88 -6.82
CA THR A 121 -13.08 6.16 -7.70
C THR A 121 -12.83 4.66 -7.70
N GLU A 122 -11.55 4.22 -7.72
CA GLU A 122 -11.21 2.79 -7.60
C GLU A 122 -11.63 2.20 -6.24
N GLN A 123 -11.45 2.93 -5.14
CA GLN A 123 -11.89 2.49 -3.80
C GLN A 123 -13.41 2.39 -3.70
N GLU A 124 -14.13 3.38 -4.22
CA GLU A 124 -15.59 3.39 -4.28
C GLU A 124 -16.12 2.22 -5.11
N ALA A 125 -15.46 1.91 -6.23
CA ALA A 125 -15.78 0.74 -7.05
C ALA A 125 -15.58 -0.57 -6.29
N MET A 126 -14.53 -0.70 -5.46
CA MET A 126 -14.34 -1.88 -4.60
C MET A 126 -15.47 -2.02 -3.58
N VAL A 127 -15.83 -0.94 -2.88
CA VAL A 127 -16.97 -0.96 -1.93
C VAL A 127 -18.29 -1.31 -2.63
N ALA A 128 -18.50 -0.79 -3.84
CA ALA A 128 -19.69 -1.12 -4.63
C ALA A 128 -19.69 -2.59 -5.04
N TYR A 129 -18.52 -3.15 -5.42
CA TYR A 129 -18.37 -4.56 -5.73
C TYR A 129 -18.68 -5.46 -4.53
N GLU A 130 -18.21 -5.13 -3.35
CA GLU A 130 -18.48 -5.85 -2.10
C GLU A 130 -19.98 -5.90 -1.79
N ARG A 131 -20.66 -4.79 -2.03
CA ARG A 131 -22.10 -4.61 -1.77
C ARG A 131 -23.02 -5.15 -2.87
N LEU A 132 -22.47 -5.70 -3.96
CA LEU A 132 -23.28 -6.32 -5.00
C LEU A 132 -24.12 -7.46 -4.41
N GLY A 133 -25.43 -7.43 -4.69
CA GLY A 133 -26.37 -8.42 -4.18
C GLY A 133 -26.97 -8.09 -2.80
N SER A 134 -26.38 -7.16 -2.04
CA SER A 134 -26.96 -6.72 -0.75
C SER A 134 -28.07 -5.69 -0.90
N ALA A 135 -28.14 -5.00 -2.04
CA ALA A 135 -29.21 -4.07 -2.35
C ALA A 135 -30.24 -4.72 -3.29
N PRO A 136 -31.52 -4.38 -3.18
CA PRO A 136 -32.53 -4.84 -4.13
C PRO A 136 -32.11 -4.42 -5.55
N ALA A 137 -32.23 -5.35 -6.50
CA ALA A 137 -31.96 -5.05 -7.90
C ALA A 137 -32.87 -3.90 -8.36
N SER A 138 -32.29 -2.86 -8.96
CA SER A 138 -33.11 -1.84 -9.58
C SER A 138 -33.77 -2.44 -10.82
N ALA A 139 -35.03 -2.07 -11.07
CA ALA A 139 -35.81 -2.62 -12.20
C ALA A 139 -35.09 -2.42 -13.54
N ASP A 140 -34.31 -1.38 -13.68
CA ASP A 140 -33.61 -1.01 -14.93
C ASP A 140 -32.23 -1.67 -15.11
N ALA A 141 -31.58 -2.12 -14.03
CA ALA A 141 -30.20 -2.64 -14.07
C ALA A 141 -30.12 -4.17 -14.26
N GLY A 142 -31.26 -4.87 -14.08
CA GLY A 142 -31.27 -6.35 -14.08
C GLY A 142 -30.58 -6.93 -12.83
N PRO A 143 -30.56 -8.28 -12.72
CA PRO A 143 -29.93 -8.93 -11.58
C PRO A 143 -28.41 -8.71 -11.59
N PRO A 144 -27.80 -8.45 -10.42
CA PRO A 144 -26.38 -8.15 -10.33
C PRO A 144 -25.51 -9.34 -10.74
N CYS A 145 -24.33 -9.04 -11.29
CA CYS A 145 -23.33 -10.04 -11.67
C CYS A 145 -21.94 -9.48 -11.40
N ARG A 146 -21.11 -10.19 -10.62
CA ARG A 146 -19.78 -9.72 -10.24
C ARG A 146 -18.86 -9.51 -11.44
N MET A 147 -18.87 -10.42 -12.42
CA MET A 147 -18.03 -10.27 -13.61
C MET A 147 -18.54 -9.14 -14.53
N ALA A 148 -19.85 -8.94 -14.64
CA ALA A 148 -20.37 -7.80 -15.39
C ALA A 148 -19.93 -6.46 -14.78
N PHE A 149 -19.95 -6.37 -13.44
CA PHE A 149 -19.44 -5.20 -12.73
C PHE A 149 -17.95 -4.95 -13.03
N LEU A 150 -17.10 -5.99 -12.91
CA LEU A 150 -15.66 -5.85 -13.19
C LEU A 150 -15.41 -5.43 -14.65
N ARG A 151 -16.15 -5.99 -15.60
CA ARG A 151 -16.05 -5.60 -17.02
C ARG A 151 -16.48 -4.15 -17.24
N SER A 152 -17.53 -3.69 -16.55
CA SER A 152 -18.00 -2.29 -16.68
C SER A 152 -16.99 -1.30 -16.11
N VAL A 153 -16.31 -1.61 -15.01
CA VAL A 153 -15.26 -0.76 -14.43
C VAL A 153 -14.02 -0.68 -15.33
N LEU A 154 -13.85 -1.65 -16.23
CA LEU A 154 -12.77 -1.68 -17.22
C LEU A 154 -13.17 -1.09 -18.59
N ASP A 155 -14.34 -0.46 -18.66
CA ASP A 155 -14.87 0.12 -19.91
C ASP A 155 -14.89 -0.88 -21.08
N ASP A 156 -15.24 -2.17 -20.77
CA ASP A 156 -15.23 -3.21 -21.80
C ASP A 156 -16.29 -2.95 -22.88
N PRO A 157 -15.86 -2.62 -24.13
CA PRO A 157 -16.77 -2.26 -25.20
C PRO A 157 -17.68 -3.41 -25.67
N HIS A 158 -17.37 -4.64 -25.28
CA HIS A 158 -18.13 -5.82 -25.65
C HIS A 158 -19.13 -6.24 -24.56
N LEU A 159 -19.22 -5.47 -23.45
CA LEU A 159 -20.18 -5.76 -22.40
C LEU A 159 -21.60 -5.35 -22.84
N GLN A 160 -22.45 -6.32 -23.11
CA GLN A 160 -23.84 -6.08 -23.48
C GLN A 160 -24.70 -5.84 -22.23
N ARG A 161 -25.72 -4.99 -22.35
CA ARG A 161 -26.70 -4.77 -21.28
C ARG A 161 -27.37 -6.10 -20.87
N GLY A 162 -27.40 -6.36 -19.57
CA GLY A 162 -28.00 -7.60 -19.04
C GLY A 162 -27.11 -8.85 -19.17
N TRP A 163 -25.89 -8.72 -19.69
CA TRP A 163 -24.97 -9.86 -19.73
C TRP A 163 -24.62 -10.36 -18.33
N ARG A 164 -24.58 -11.70 -18.19
CA ARG A 164 -24.23 -12.39 -16.94
C ARG A 164 -23.22 -13.50 -17.19
N CYS A 165 -22.30 -13.69 -16.25
CA CYS A 165 -21.25 -14.70 -16.41
C CYS A 165 -21.72 -16.14 -16.16
N GLY A 166 -22.85 -16.37 -15.47
CA GLY A 166 -23.34 -17.69 -15.08
C GLY A 166 -22.50 -18.42 -14.03
N ALA A 167 -21.34 -17.88 -13.62
CA ALA A 167 -20.36 -18.58 -12.80
C ALA A 167 -20.14 -17.97 -11.40
N CYS A 168 -20.57 -16.72 -11.14
CA CYS A 168 -20.42 -16.13 -9.82
C CYS A 168 -21.58 -16.51 -8.88
N ASP A 169 -21.40 -16.20 -7.58
CA ASP A 169 -22.41 -16.38 -6.54
C ASP A 169 -23.76 -15.75 -6.89
N LEU A 170 -23.76 -14.52 -7.40
CA LEU A 170 -24.96 -13.78 -7.80
C LEU A 170 -25.65 -14.33 -9.07
N CYS A 171 -24.94 -15.16 -9.82
CA CYS A 171 -25.49 -15.90 -10.97
C CYS A 171 -25.93 -17.32 -10.63
N GLY A 172 -25.67 -17.81 -9.42
CA GLY A 172 -25.92 -19.17 -8.99
C GLY A 172 -24.88 -20.19 -9.45
N GLY A 173 -23.73 -19.76 -9.95
CA GLY A 173 -22.64 -20.66 -10.39
C GLY A 173 -21.63 -21.00 -9.28
N LEU A 174 -21.72 -20.32 -8.15
CA LEU A 174 -20.89 -20.56 -6.95
C LEU A 174 -21.81 -20.56 -5.73
N ASP A 175 -21.81 -21.66 -5.01
CA ASP A 175 -22.51 -21.82 -3.75
C ASP A 175 -21.52 -21.56 -2.62
N LEU A 176 -21.72 -20.49 -1.87
CA LEU A 176 -20.92 -20.12 -0.72
C LEU A 176 -21.72 -20.40 0.55
N PRO A 177 -21.11 -20.91 1.62
CA PRO A 177 -21.80 -21.10 2.88
C PRO A 177 -22.30 -19.75 3.42
N ASP A 178 -23.56 -19.69 3.84
CA ASP A 178 -24.21 -18.46 4.32
C ASP A 178 -23.54 -17.87 5.55
N ALA A 179 -23.05 -18.73 6.43
CA ALA A 179 -22.27 -18.33 7.60
C ALA A 179 -21.35 -19.47 8.08
N PRO A 180 -20.18 -19.18 8.60
CA PRO A 180 -19.38 -20.17 9.32
C PRO A 180 -20.07 -20.53 10.63
N ASP A 181 -19.90 -21.79 11.10
CA ASP A 181 -20.44 -22.19 12.40
C ASP A 181 -19.72 -21.46 13.57
N GLU A 182 -20.43 -21.34 14.68
CA GLU A 182 -19.93 -20.60 15.87
C GLU A 182 -18.64 -21.18 16.44
N GLN A 183 -18.40 -22.47 16.31
CA GLN A 183 -17.19 -23.12 16.78
C GLN A 183 -15.96 -22.65 15.98
N HIS A 184 -16.07 -22.59 14.65
CA HIS A 184 -15.02 -22.10 13.78
C HIS A 184 -14.79 -20.60 13.98
N VAL A 185 -15.85 -19.80 14.15
CA VAL A 185 -15.74 -18.38 14.49
C VAL A 185 -15.01 -18.17 15.81
N GLY A 186 -15.37 -18.96 16.85
CA GLY A 186 -14.73 -18.91 18.14
C GLY A 186 -13.23 -19.27 18.09
N ALA A 187 -12.88 -20.34 17.37
CA ALA A 187 -11.50 -20.75 17.19
C ALA A 187 -10.68 -19.71 16.43
N ALA A 188 -11.22 -19.14 15.36
CA ALA A 188 -10.57 -18.05 14.59
C ALA A 188 -10.35 -16.81 15.47
N ARG A 189 -11.35 -16.41 16.25
CA ARG A 189 -11.25 -15.27 17.18
C ARG A 189 -10.16 -15.50 18.21
N GLN A 190 -10.07 -16.68 18.82
CA GLN A 190 -9.01 -17.02 19.76
C GLN A 190 -7.60 -16.92 19.14
N VAL A 191 -7.44 -17.26 17.87
CA VAL A 191 -6.16 -17.13 17.16
C VAL A 191 -5.82 -15.67 16.88
N LEU A 192 -6.82 -14.87 16.46
CA LEU A 192 -6.65 -13.45 16.11
C LEU A 192 -6.45 -12.57 17.35
N GLU A 193 -7.11 -12.92 18.47
CA GLU A 193 -7.00 -12.20 19.74
C GLU A 193 -5.75 -12.56 20.53
N ARG A 194 -4.91 -13.49 20.06
CA ARG A 194 -3.61 -13.74 20.67
C ARG A 194 -2.77 -12.48 20.60
N THR A 195 -2.76 -11.73 21.70
CA THR A 195 -1.92 -10.55 21.85
C THR A 195 -0.49 -10.99 22.12
N GLY A 196 0.42 -10.53 21.26
CA GLY A 196 1.86 -10.70 21.45
C GLY A 196 2.48 -11.82 20.61
N VAL A 197 3.72 -11.61 20.24
CA VAL A 197 4.61 -12.61 19.64
C VAL A 197 5.62 -13.00 20.72
N GLU A 198 5.76 -14.30 20.96
CA GLU A 198 6.78 -14.80 21.88
C GLU A 198 8.17 -14.30 21.47
N LEU A 199 8.72 -13.39 22.25
CA LEU A 199 10.08 -12.90 22.08
C LEU A 199 11.05 -13.80 22.87
N ARG A 200 11.72 -14.70 22.17
CA ARG A 200 12.73 -15.55 22.80
C ARG A 200 13.90 -14.73 23.31
N ALA A 201 14.35 -15.07 24.51
CA ALA A 201 15.52 -14.44 25.11
C ALA A 201 16.74 -14.52 24.16
N ARG A 202 17.42 -13.40 24.01
CA ARG A 202 18.60 -13.33 23.17
C ARG A 202 19.73 -14.16 23.81
N ARG A 203 20.34 -15.03 23.00
CA ARG A 203 21.42 -15.93 23.46
C ARG A 203 22.81 -15.39 23.19
N GLN A 204 22.94 -14.32 22.38
CA GLN A 204 24.22 -13.69 22.04
C GLN A 204 24.11 -12.18 22.10
N TRP A 205 25.19 -11.53 22.53
CA TRP A 205 25.30 -10.08 22.45
C TRP A 205 25.33 -9.60 20.99
N PRO A 206 24.74 -8.43 20.68
CA PRO A 206 24.87 -7.86 19.35
C PRO A 206 26.32 -7.66 18.95
N THR A 207 26.63 -7.84 17.67
CA THR A 207 27.94 -7.47 17.12
C THR A 207 28.11 -5.94 17.16
N GLY A 208 29.33 -5.47 17.42
CA GLY A 208 29.62 -4.02 17.43
C GLY A 208 29.39 -3.31 18.76
N MET A 209 29.11 -4.04 19.85
CA MET A 209 28.99 -3.45 21.20
C MET A 209 30.28 -2.72 21.64
N GLU A 210 31.43 -3.13 21.16
CA GLU A 210 32.71 -2.47 21.38
C GLU A 210 32.79 -1.05 20.82
N ARG A 211 32.09 -0.75 19.71
CA ARG A 211 31.99 0.60 19.13
C ARG A 211 31.21 1.56 20.02
N LEU A 212 30.43 1.00 20.95
CA LEU A 212 29.67 1.75 21.94
C LEU A 212 30.38 1.83 23.29
N GLY A 213 31.68 1.45 23.34
CA GLY A 213 32.42 1.39 24.61
C GLY A 213 32.06 0.22 25.52
N LEU A 214 31.29 -0.74 25.02
CA LEU A 214 30.74 -1.87 25.79
C LEU A 214 31.44 -3.20 25.44
N SER A 215 32.77 -3.20 25.36
CA SER A 215 33.60 -4.34 24.92
C SER A 215 33.43 -5.63 25.76
N ARG A 216 32.95 -5.51 27.00
CA ARG A 216 32.64 -6.65 27.89
C ARG A 216 31.43 -7.48 27.41
N PHE A 217 30.56 -6.92 26.57
CA PHE A 217 29.36 -7.57 26.05
C PHE A 217 29.60 -8.15 24.68
N LYS A 218 30.28 -9.30 24.62
CA LYS A 218 30.58 -10.03 23.39
C LYS A 218 30.29 -11.52 23.54
N GLY A 219 30.01 -12.19 22.44
CA GLY A 219 29.78 -13.63 22.42
C GLY A 219 28.48 -14.07 23.06
N ARG A 220 28.47 -15.23 23.70
CA ARG A 220 27.29 -15.87 24.26
C ARG A 220 26.87 -15.21 25.60
N ILE A 221 25.57 -14.99 25.76
CA ILE A 221 24.98 -14.53 27.03
C ILE A 221 24.80 -15.76 27.91
N GLY A 222 25.40 -15.76 29.10
CA GLY A 222 25.21 -16.85 30.07
C GLY A 222 23.74 -16.97 30.52
N ALA A 223 23.28 -18.18 30.80
CA ALA A 223 21.88 -18.47 31.11
C ALA A 223 21.30 -17.59 32.22
N GLY A 224 22.07 -17.30 33.27
CA GLY A 224 21.64 -16.41 34.36
C GLY A 224 21.63 -14.91 34.03
N ARG A 225 22.03 -14.50 32.82
CA ARG A 225 22.03 -13.11 32.34
C ARG A 225 21.13 -12.89 31.12
N GLN A 226 20.42 -13.93 30.69
CA GLN A 226 19.43 -13.83 29.64
C GLN A 226 18.16 -13.20 30.22
N ALA A 227 17.49 -12.37 29.41
CA ALA A 227 16.16 -11.89 29.78
C ALA A 227 15.18 -13.07 29.86
N ALA A 228 14.12 -12.93 30.62
CA ALA A 228 12.98 -13.85 30.54
C ALA A 228 12.36 -13.77 29.15
N THR A 229 11.71 -14.86 28.72
CA THR A 229 10.87 -14.84 27.51
C THR A 229 9.76 -13.79 27.71
N GLY A 230 9.64 -12.86 26.79
CA GLY A 230 8.59 -11.85 26.78
C GLY A 230 7.42 -12.27 25.90
N LEU A 231 6.26 -11.66 26.15
CA LEU A 231 5.07 -11.73 25.32
C LEU A 231 4.90 -10.41 24.55
#